data_8bbc433e50c92d4a5c40df6eec4dd3f5
#
_entry.id   8bbc433e50c92d4a5c40df6eec4dd3f5
#
_cell.length_a   1.000
_cell.length_b   1.000
_cell.length_c   1.000
_cell.angle_alpha   90.00
_cell.angle_beta   90.00
_cell.angle_gamma   90.00
#
_symmetry.space_group_name_H-M   'P 1'
#
loop_
_entity.id
_entity.type
_entity.pdbx_description
1 polymer ?
#
loop_
_entity_poly.entity_id
_entity_poly.type
_entity_poly.pdbx_seq_one_letter_code
_entity_poly.pdbx_strand_id
1 'polypeptide(L)'
;MATKGRILIVDDDPDFVKTTKMILLADGYEVLVANDGKMGLEKIKEVKPDLIMLDIMMESIFEGFSLMGTLRTSPDYEDYQRIPVLMVSSVRADTGSRFSFNDEEDMGDIPQPDDYLDKPLRAKELLEKVAKLIERFS
;
A
#
# COMPACT_ATOMS: atom_id res chain seq x y z
N MET A 1 7.50 -3.22 -24.45
CA MET A 1 8.54 -3.08 -23.45
C MET A 1 8.09 -3.61 -22.11
N ALA A 2 8.99 -4.30 -21.45
CA ALA A 2 8.67 -4.82 -20.12
C ALA A 2 8.59 -3.68 -19.11
N THR A 3 7.64 -3.75 -18.21
CA THR A 3 7.55 -2.80 -17.11
C THR A 3 8.48 -3.23 -15.98
N LYS A 4 8.81 -2.31 -15.09
CA LYS A 4 9.57 -2.65 -13.89
C LYS A 4 8.75 -3.45 -12.90
N GLY A 5 7.44 -3.37 -13.01
CA GLY A 5 6.51 -4.05 -12.13
C GLY A 5 5.16 -3.38 -12.17
N ARG A 6 4.19 -4.02 -11.55
CA ARG A 6 2.81 -3.55 -11.51
C ARG A 6 2.47 -3.14 -10.08
N ILE A 7 2.02 -1.91 -9.92
CA ILE A 7 1.72 -1.36 -8.60
C ILE A 7 0.24 -1.02 -8.52
N LEU A 8 -0.41 -1.49 -7.46
CA LEU A 8 -1.78 -1.14 -7.16
C LEU A 8 -1.79 -0.10 -6.07
N ILE A 9 -2.42 1.04 -6.34
CA ILE A 9 -2.60 2.10 -5.34
C ILE A 9 -4.02 2.01 -4.82
N VAL A 10 -4.17 1.82 -3.52
CA VAL A 10 -5.48 1.81 -2.86
C VAL A 10 -5.57 3.06 -2.00
N ASP A 11 -6.29 4.07 -2.50
CA ASP A 11 -6.33 5.39 -1.87
C ASP A 11 -7.52 6.15 -2.45
N ASP A 12 -8.24 6.87 -1.60
CA ASP A 12 -9.43 7.63 -2.04
C ASP A 12 -9.13 9.12 -2.29
N ASP A 13 -7.88 9.54 -2.13
CA ASP A 13 -7.48 10.93 -2.38
C ASP A 13 -7.03 11.09 -3.84
N PRO A 14 -7.85 11.71 -4.70
CA PRO A 14 -7.54 11.79 -6.13
C PRO A 14 -6.27 12.56 -6.44
N ASP A 15 -5.94 13.58 -5.64
CA ASP A 15 -4.73 14.37 -5.89
C ASP A 15 -3.48 13.58 -5.57
N PHE A 16 -3.49 12.86 -4.46
CA PHE A 16 -2.37 12.01 -4.09
C PHE A 16 -2.17 10.90 -5.12
N VAL A 17 -3.27 10.26 -5.52
CA VAL A 17 -3.23 9.18 -6.52
C VAL A 17 -2.64 9.69 -7.83
N LYS A 18 -3.09 10.85 -8.29
CA LYS A 18 -2.62 11.42 -9.55
C LYS A 18 -1.13 11.67 -9.52
N THR A 19 -0.65 12.32 -8.46
CA THR A 19 0.77 12.64 -8.33
C THR A 19 1.61 11.36 -8.24
N THR A 20 1.20 10.44 -7.41
CA THR A 20 1.90 9.18 -7.24
C THR A 20 1.97 8.38 -8.53
N LYS A 21 0.84 8.31 -9.22
CA LYS A 21 0.77 7.59 -10.49
C LYS A 21 1.73 8.19 -11.51
N MET A 22 1.78 9.51 -11.61
CA MET A 22 2.70 10.18 -12.54
C MET A 22 4.15 9.82 -12.26
N ILE A 23 4.53 9.83 -10.99
CA ILE A 23 5.91 9.51 -10.61
C ILE A 23 6.25 8.06 -10.96
N LEU A 24 5.37 7.14 -10.64
CA LEU A 24 5.61 5.72 -10.88
C LEU A 24 5.62 5.38 -12.37
N LEU A 25 4.69 5.94 -13.13
CA LEU A 25 4.67 5.73 -14.58
C LEU A 25 5.94 6.26 -15.24
N ALA A 26 6.40 7.42 -14.81
CA ALA A 26 7.62 8.01 -15.37
C ALA A 26 8.84 7.14 -15.10
N ASP A 27 8.82 6.37 -14.02
CA ASP A 27 9.93 5.49 -13.66
C ASP A 27 9.80 4.08 -14.25
N GLY A 28 8.76 3.84 -15.05
CA GLY A 28 8.64 2.58 -15.78
C GLY A 28 7.72 1.54 -15.19
N TYR A 29 6.95 1.89 -14.15
CA TYR A 29 6.00 0.96 -13.55
C TYR A 29 4.64 1.04 -14.23
N GLU A 30 3.90 -0.07 -14.18
CA GLU A 30 2.50 -0.07 -14.55
C GLU A 30 1.71 0.23 -13.26
N VAL A 31 0.69 1.07 -13.35
CA VAL A 31 -0.05 1.51 -12.17
C VAL A 31 -1.54 1.28 -12.34
N LEU A 32 -2.16 0.69 -11.32
CA LEU A 32 -3.60 0.54 -11.25
C LEU A 32 -4.07 1.17 -9.95
N VAL A 33 -5.33 1.58 -9.92
CA VAL A 33 -5.87 2.33 -8.80
C VAL A 33 -7.19 1.72 -8.33
N ALA A 34 -7.35 1.64 -7.02
CA ALA A 34 -8.62 1.31 -6.39
C ALA A 34 -8.95 2.42 -5.40
N ASN A 35 -10.22 2.81 -5.34
CA ASN A 35 -10.65 3.93 -4.51
C ASN A 35 -11.01 3.53 -3.08
N ASP A 36 -11.17 2.25 -2.82
CA ASP A 36 -11.50 1.76 -1.49
C ASP A 36 -10.97 0.34 -1.31
N GLY A 37 -11.14 -0.17 -0.09
CA GLY A 37 -10.61 -1.48 0.26
C GLY A 37 -11.25 -2.62 -0.50
N LYS A 38 -12.56 -2.53 -0.72
CA LYS A 38 -13.27 -3.57 -1.44
C LYS A 38 -12.78 -3.67 -2.88
N MET A 39 -12.70 -2.54 -3.56
CA MET A 39 -12.18 -2.49 -4.92
C MET A 39 -10.72 -2.94 -4.94
N GLY A 40 -9.97 -2.57 -3.92
CA GLY A 40 -8.57 -3.00 -3.80
C GLY A 40 -8.44 -4.51 -3.77
N LEU A 41 -9.26 -5.16 -2.96
CA LEU A 41 -9.24 -6.63 -2.88
C LEU A 41 -9.61 -7.28 -4.21
N GLU A 42 -10.60 -6.74 -4.89
CA GLU A 42 -10.99 -7.25 -6.20
C GLU A 42 -9.86 -7.09 -7.21
N LYS A 43 -9.19 -5.94 -7.19
CA LYS A 43 -8.08 -5.67 -8.11
C LYS A 43 -6.88 -6.57 -7.86
N ILE A 44 -6.61 -6.91 -6.61
CA ILE A 44 -5.51 -7.80 -6.28
C ILE A 44 -5.64 -9.12 -7.03
N LYS A 45 -6.83 -9.71 -7.03
CA LYS A 45 -7.08 -10.96 -7.74
C LYS A 45 -7.04 -10.77 -9.26
N GLU A 46 -7.55 -9.65 -9.72
CA GLU A 46 -7.65 -9.39 -11.15
C GLU A 46 -6.30 -9.15 -11.80
N VAL A 47 -5.44 -8.35 -11.16
CA VAL A 47 -4.20 -7.90 -11.80
C VAL A 47 -2.93 -8.46 -11.19
N LYS A 48 -3.00 -9.08 -10.04
CA LYS A 48 -1.83 -9.65 -9.35
C LYS A 48 -0.66 -8.65 -9.30
N PRO A 49 -0.81 -7.57 -8.53
CA PRO A 49 0.24 -6.56 -8.49
C PRO A 49 1.52 -7.09 -7.84
N ASP A 50 2.62 -6.45 -8.17
CA ASP A 50 3.91 -6.76 -7.55
C ASP A 50 4.10 -6.00 -6.25
N LEU A 51 3.31 -4.94 -6.03
CA LEU A 51 3.35 -4.14 -4.82
C LEU A 51 2.00 -3.44 -4.65
N ILE A 52 1.57 -3.30 -3.41
CA ILE A 52 0.36 -2.58 -3.06
C ILE A 52 0.74 -1.35 -2.23
N MET A 53 0.34 -0.16 -2.67
CA MET A 53 0.42 1.04 -1.87
C MET A 53 -0.95 1.25 -1.24
N LEU A 54 -1.01 1.22 0.08
CA LEU A 54 -2.28 1.23 0.79
C LEU A 54 -2.35 2.43 1.73
N ASP A 55 -3.35 3.30 1.50
CA ASP A 55 -3.62 4.41 2.41
C ASP A 55 -4.31 3.88 3.66
N ILE A 56 -3.74 4.16 4.81
CA ILE A 56 -4.30 3.71 6.07
C ILE A 56 -5.56 4.49 6.45
N MET A 57 -5.68 5.71 5.94
CA MET A 57 -6.77 6.62 6.32
C MET A 57 -7.71 6.92 5.16
N MET A 58 -8.33 5.88 4.60
CA MET A 58 -9.34 6.10 3.58
C MET A 58 -10.62 6.66 4.22
N GLU A 59 -11.75 6.00 4.11
CA GLU A 59 -12.94 6.48 4.80
C GLU A 59 -12.81 6.28 6.28
N SER A 60 -12.09 5.24 6.69
CA SER A 60 -11.76 4.99 8.08
C SER A 60 -10.47 4.21 8.13
N ILE A 61 -9.82 4.29 9.30
CA ILE A 61 -8.59 3.54 9.52
C ILE A 61 -8.83 2.02 9.42
N PHE A 62 -10.03 1.59 9.74
CA PHE A 62 -10.38 0.17 9.71
C PHE A 62 -10.39 -0.40 8.30
N GLU A 63 -10.65 0.43 7.31
CA GLU A 63 -10.72 -0.04 5.94
C GLU A 63 -9.37 -0.53 5.44
N GLY A 64 -8.30 0.22 5.74
CA GLY A 64 -6.95 -0.19 5.37
C GLY A 64 -6.52 -1.46 6.10
N PHE A 65 -6.79 -1.52 7.40
CA PHE A 65 -6.42 -2.70 8.17
C PHE A 65 -7.24 -3.93 7.77
N SER A 66 -8.50 -3.72 7.40
CA SER A 66 -9.34 -4.81 6.95
C SER A 66 -8.80 -5.44 5.66
N LEU A 67 -8.35 -4.60 4.73
CA LEU A 67 -7.74 -5.10 3.51
C LEU A 67 -6.49 -5.92 3.83
N MET A 68 -5.62 -5.39 4.68
CA MET A 68 -4.41 -6.10 5.07
C MET A 68 -4.72 -7.44 5.73
N GLY A 69 -5.69 -7.44 6.64
CA GLY A 69 -6.09 -8.67 7.31
C GLY A 69 -6.58 -9.72 6.34
N THR A 70 -7.45 -9.31 5.43
CA THR A 70 -7.98 -10.22 4.42
C THR A 70 -6.87 -10.76 3.53
N LEU A 71 -5.99 -9.87 3.06
CA LEU A 71 -4.90 -10.27 2.18
C LEU A 71 -3.97 -11.28 2.84
N ARG A 72 -3.66 -11.10 4.12
CA ARG A 72 -2.67 -11.93 4.80
C ARG A 72 -3.23 -13.20 5.41
N THR A 73 -4.52 -13.25 5.70
CA THR A 73 -5.08 -14.37 6.46
C THR A 73 -6.20 -15.14 5.77
N SER A 74 -6.88 -14.54 4.80
CA SER A 74 -8.00 -15.19 4.14
C SER A 74 -7.52 -16.28 3.18
N PRO A 75 -8.12 -17.49 3.23
CA PRO A 75 -7.78 -18.53 2.25
C PRO A 75 -8.03 -18.12 0.82
N ASP A 76 -8.98 -17.21 0.59
CA ASP A 76 -9.28 -16.71 -0.76
C ASP A 76 -8.13 -15.93 -1.36
N TYR A 77 -7.20 -15.44 -0.52
CA TYR A 77 -6.07 -14.63 -0.95
C TYR A 77 -4.74 -15.34 -0.71
N GLU A 78 -4.77 -16.64 -0.53
CA GLU A 78 -3.56 -17.41 -0.24
C GLU A 78 -2.45 -17.21 -1.27
N ASP A 79 -2.80 -17.11 -2.55
CA ASP A 79 -1.84 -16.93 -3.62
C ASP A 79 -1.25 -15.51 -3.66
N TYR A 80 -1.78 -14.59 -2.87
CA TYR A 80 -1.39 -13.17 -2.91
C TYR A 80 -0.74 -12.70 -1.61
N GLN A 81 -0.56 -13.60 -0.66
CA GLN A 81 -0.08 -13.23 0.68
C GLN A 81 1.33 -12.67 0.71
N ARG A 82 2.11 -12.96 -0.31
CA ARG A 82 3.49 -12.48 -0.38
C ARG A 82 3.67 -11.14 -1.06
N ILE A 83 2.60 -10.58 -1.59
CA ILE A 83 2.70 -9.27 -2.24
C ILE A 83 3.07 -8.24 -1.18
N PRO A 84 4.17 -7.47 -1.39
CA PRO A 84 4.55 -6.46 -0.41
C PRO A 84 3.56 -5.32 -0.34
N VAL A 85 3.35 -4.80 0.85
CA VAL A 85 2.44 -3.68 1.10
C VAL A 85 3.23 -2.50 1.65
N LEU A 86 3.17 -1.38 0.95
CA LEU A 86 3.73 -0.12 1.40
C LEU A 86 2.57 0.72 1.95
N MET A 87 2.55 0.88 3.25
CA MET A 87 1.47 1.61 3.92
C MET A 87 1.75 3.10 3.86
N VAL A 88 0.76 3.87 3.46
CA VAL A 88 0.89 5.32 3.35
C VAL A 88 0.00 5.98 4.39
N SER A 89 0.51 6.98 5.07
CA SER A 89 -0.22 7.64 6.14
C SER A 89 0.00 9.15 6.15
N SER A 90 -1.10 9.88 6.36
CA SER A 90 -1.02 11.31 6.62
C SER A 90 -1.14 11.58 8.11
N VAL A 91 -1.38 10.55 8.90
CA VAL A 91 -1.50 10.67 10.34
C VAL A 91 -0.10 10.75 10.92
N ARG A 92 0.24 11.89 11.47
CA ARG A 92 1.54 12.05 12.06
C ARG A 92 1.57 13.24 12.97
N ALA A 93 2.59 13.71 13.04
CA ALA A 93 3.20 14.73 13.76
C ALA A 93 2.35 15.79 14.41
N ASP A 94 1.21 16.12 13.93
CA ASP A 94 0.35 17.10 14.56
C ASP A 94 -0.03 16.71 15.96
N THR A 95 -0.08 15.41 16.21
CA THR A 95 -0.39 14.89 17.52
C THR A 95 0.86 14.47 18.27
N GLY A 96 2.01 14.56 17.60
CA GLY A 96 3.24 14.07 18.17
C GLY A 96 3.33 12.57 18.20
N SER A 97 2.34 11.91 17.69
CA SER A 97 2.36 10.45 17.68
C SER A 97 1.90 9.95 16.34
N ARG A 98 2.76 9.19 15.74
CA ARG A 98 2.44 8.40 14.60
C ARG A 98 1.74 7.15 15.11
N PHE A 99 0.89 6.54 14.30
CA PHE A 99 0.39 5.23 14.63
C PHE A 99 1.55 4.32 14.94
N SER A 100 1.57 3.81 16.16
CA SER A 100 2.63 2.92 16.57
C SER A 100 2.26 1.49 16.22
N PHE A 101 2.71 1.06 15.06
CA PHE A 101 2.51 -0.34 14.67
C PHE A 101 3.43 -1.27 15.45
N ASN A 102 4.29 -0.69 16.25
CA ASN A 102 5.16 -1.47 17.13
C ASN A 102 4.48 -1.79 18.45
N ASP A 103 3.32 -1.22 18.69
CA ASP A 103 2.58 -1.46 19.91
C ASP A 103 1.71 -2.70 19.73
N GLU A 104 2.39 -3.83 19.71
CA GLU A 104 1.75 -5.11 19.46
C GLU A 104 0.67 -5.47 20.48
N GLU A 105 0.81 -4.96 21.67
CA GLU A 105 -0.16 -5.25 22.72
C GLU A 105 -1.53 -4.70 22.39
N ASP A 106 -1.58 -3.53 21.75
CA ASP A 106 -2.84 -2.90 21.42
C ASP A 106 -3.40 -3.40 20.10
N MET A 107 -2.51 -3.82 19.19
CA MET A 107 -2.92 -4.21 17.85
C MET A 107 -3.20 -5.69 17.70
N GLY A 108 -2.78 -6.48 18.66
CA GLY A 108 -3.01 -7.92 18.66
C GLY A 108 -2.36 -8.59 17.43
N ASP A 109 -3.17 -9.37 16.75
CA ASP A 109 -2.68 -10.15 15.60
C ASP A 109 -2.81 -9.44 14.27
N ILE A 110 -2.98 -8.13 14.27
CA ILE A 110 -3.11 -7.39 13.01
C ILE A 110 -1.80 -7.49 12.23
N PRO A 111 -1.88 -7.95 10.97
CA PRO A 111 -0.68 -8.06 10.14
C PRO A 111 -0.02 -6.69 9.91
N GLN A 112 1.29 -6.69 9.90
CA GLN A 112 2.06 -5.46 9.68
C GLN A 112 2.37 -5.29 8.20
N PRO A 113 2.42 -4.04 7.71
CA PRO A 113 2.88 -3.79 6.35
C PRO A 113 4.39 -4.03 6.25
N ASP A 114 4.89 -4.08 5.03
CA ASP A 114 6.31 -4.33 4.81
C ASP A 114 7.16 -3.07 4.95
N ASP A 115 6.56 -1.91 4.71
CA ASP A 115 7.22 -0.63 4.93
C ASP A 115 6.17 0.47 5.01
N TYR A 116 6.61 1.68 5.33
CA TYR A 116 5.74 2.83 5.55
C TYR A 116 6.23 4.02 4.76
N LEU A 117 5.30 4.89 4.38
CA LEU A 117 5.60 6.14 3.70
C LEU A 117 4.65 7.21 4.22
N ASP A 118 5.20 8.34 4.65
CA ASP A 118 4.39 9.44 5.15
C ASP A 118 4.02 10.40 4.03
N LYS A 119 2.81 10.95 4.09
CA LYS A 119 2.45 12.10 3.26
C LYS A 119 3.00 13.37 3.93
N PRO A 120 3.44 14.37 3.18
CA PRO A 120 3.42 14.49 1.73
C PRO A 120 4.49 13.64 1.06
N LEU A 121 4.18 13.25 -0.17
CA LEU A 121 5.01 12.35 -0.94
C LEU A 121 6.31 13.00 -1.41
N ARG A 122 7.40 12.26 -1.27
CA ARG A 122 8.70 12.65 -1.84
C ARG A 122 9.04 11.61 -2.89
N ALA A 123 9.23 12.06 -4.11
CA ALA A 123 9.44 11.13 -5.23
C ALA A 123 10.61 10.19 -5.01
N LYS A 124 11.74 10.73 -4.56
CA LYS A 124 12.94 9.91 -4.34
C LYS A 124 12.70 8.81 -3.31
N GLU A 125 12.09 9.17 -2.19
CA GLU A 125 11.79 8.21 -1.13
C GLU A 125 10.82 7.13 -1.62
N LEU A 126 9.79 7.54 -2.34
CA LEU A 126 8.82 6.62 -2.90
C LEU A 126 9.51 5.60 -3.81
N LEU A 127 10.30 6.10 -4.76
CA LEU A 127 10.93 5.22 -5.74
C LEU A 127 11.94 4.26 -5.11
N GLU A 128 12.67 4.73 -4.11
CA GLU A 128 13.61 3.87 -3.40
C GLU A 128 12.89 2.75 -2.65
N LYS A 129 11.82 3.08 -1.95
CA LYS A 129 11.06 2.08 -1.18
C LYS A 129 10.36 1.09 -2.09
N VAL A 130 9.78 1.57 -3.18
CA VAL A 130 9.11 0.69 -4.15
C VAL A 130 10.10 -0.28 -4.76
N ALA A 131 11.22 0.20 -5.24
CA ALA A 131 12.23 -0.65 -5.87
C ALA A 131 12.75 -1.70 -4.89
N LYS A 132 13.00 -1.28 -3.66
CA LYS A 132 13.52 -2.18 -2.63
C LYS A 132 12.55 -3.30 -2.29
N LEU A 133 11.26 -2.95 -2.15
CA LEU A 133 10.24 -3.94 -1.81
C LEU A 133 10.00 -4.92 -2.95
N ILE A 134 9.92 -4.43 -4.17
CA ILE A 134 9.70 -5.31 -5.32
C ILE A 134 10.88 -6.27 -5.48
N GLU A 135 12.10 -5.77 -5.32
CA GLU A 135 13.29 -6.59 -5.43
C GLU A 135 13.32 -7.67 -4.36
N ARG A 136 12.99 -7.31 -3.12
CA ARG A 136 13.03 -8.24 -1.99
C ARG A 136 12.06 -9.39 -2.14
N PHE A 137 10.90 -9.14 -2.74
CA PHE A 137 9.82 -10.12 -2.82
C PHE A 137 9.64 -10.73 -4.21
N SER A 138 10.52 -10.42 -5.13
CA SER A 138 10.44 -10.99 -6.49
C SER A 138 11.02 -12.39 -6.57
#